data_d6150316a8e8682abbf54900058176b1
#
_entry.id   d6150316a8e8682abbf54900058176b1
#
_cell.length_a   1.000
_cell.length_b   1.000
_cell.length_c   1.000
_cell.angle_alpha   90.00
_cell.angle_beta   90.00
_cell.angle_gamma   90.00
#
_symmetry.space_group_name_H-M   'P 1'
#
loop_
_entity.id
_entity.type
_entity.pdbx_description
1 polymer ?
#
loop_
_entity_poly.entity_id
_entity_poly.type
_entity_poly.pdbx_seq_one_letter_code
_entity_poly.pdbx_strand_id
1 'polypeptide(L)'
;MLRALRFPLLALLLALGGCQSVPQGLSPEQIAALKREGFAPTDEGWAYDLSGKVLFGSDLDSLNSQSRAIVERIGKALLAVDIQRVRVDGHADASGKEAYNQQLSERRAQSVARALIGIGMQPQNIRTVGLGSSQPVADNRTRAGRTENRRVSIVVASY
;
A
#
# COMPACT_ATOMS: atom_id res chain seq x y z
N MET A 1 33.47 13.87 -73.42
CA MET A 1 33.91 13.94 -72.01
C MET A 1 32.68 14.17 -71.13
N LEU A 2 32.05 13.11 -70.65
CA LEU A 2 30.86 13.20 -69.74
C LEU A 2 31.35 13.05 -68.35
N ARG A 3 31.22 14.09 -67.52
CA ARG A 3 31.46 14.03 -66.08
C ARG A 3 30.18 13.52 -65.38
N ALA A 4 30.20 12.30 -64.80
CA ALA A 4 29.16 11.74 -63.99
C ALA A 4 29.15 12.42 -62.63
N LEU A 5 28.02 13.07 -62.28
CA LEU A 5 27.76 13.71 -61.02
C LEU A 5 27.22 12.63 -60.04
N ARG A 6 28.02 12.23 -59.07
CA ARG A 6 27.63 11.29 -57.99
C ARG A 6 26.96 12.06 -56.85
N PHE A 7 25.64 11.88 -56.67
CA PHE A 7 24.93 12.34 -55.48
C PHE A 7 25.07 11.29 -54.36
N PRO A 8 25.50 11.68 -53.15
CA PRO A 8 25.45 10.78 -52.03
C PRO A 8 24.02 10.71 -51.49
N LEU A 9 23.46 9.51 -51.45
CA LEU A 9 22.16 9.19 -50.84
C LEU A 9 22.32 9.29 -49.32
N LEU A 10 21.83 10.37 -48.71
CA LEU A 10 21.79 10.58 -47.26
C LEU A 10 20.65 9.76 -46.69
N ALA A 11 20.94 8.58 -46.12
CA ALA A 11 19.97 7.75 -45.45
C ALA A 11 19.59 8.40 -44.10
N LEU A 12 18.39 8.99 -44.03
CA LEU A 12 17.77 9.53 -42.82
C LEU A 12 17.23 8.38 -42.00
N LEU A 13 17.98 7.95 -40.95
CA LEU A 13 17.54 7.02 -39.95
C LEU A 13 16.50 7.72 -39.04
N LEU A 14 15.21 7.49 -39.29
CA LEU A 14 14.12 7.82 -38.39
C LEU A 14 14.20 6.88 -37.16
N ALA A 15 14.76 7.36 -36.06
CA ALA A 15 14.62 6.72 -34.78
C ALA A 15 13.16 6.85 -34.32
N LEU A 16 12.37 5.81 -34.50
CA LEU A 16 11.05 5.65 -33.89
C LEU A 16 11.24 5.48 -32.38
N GLY A 17 11.22 6.58 -31.65
CA GLY A 17 11.09 6.57 -30.19
C GLY A 17 9.73 5.99 -29.86
N GLY A 18 9.69 4.69 -29.57
CA GLY A 18 8.49 4.04 -29.03
C GLY A 18 8.16 4.69 -27.70
N CYS A 19 7.07 5.47 -27.64
CA CYS A 19 6.43 5.79 -26.37
C CYS A 19 5.98 4.48 -25.75
N GLN A 20 6.76 3.96 -24.79
CA GLN A 20 6.30 2.88 -23.95
C GLN A 20 5.19 3.48 -23.07
N SER A 21 3.93 3.17 -23.39
CA SER A 21 2.80 3.43 -22.52
C SER A 21 3.07 2.69 -21.22
N VAL A 22 3.21 3.44 -20.12
CA VAL A 22 3.28 2.85 -18.77
C VAL A 22 2.02 2.03 -18.58
N PRO A 23 2.11 0.73 -18.26
CA PRO A 23 0.94 -0.09 -18.01
C PRO A 23 0.12 0.55 -16.88
N GLN A 24 -1.13 0.92 -17.16
CA GLN A 24 -2.05 1.32 -16.10
C GLN A 24 -2.47 0.04 -15.37
N GLY A 25 -2.05 -0.09 -14.09
CA GLY A 25 -2.36 -1.22 -13.24
C GLY A 25 -1.14 -1.99 -12.75
N LEU A 26 -1.39 -2.93 -11.85
CA LEU A 26 -0.37 -3.80 -11.29
C LEU A 26 0.07 -4.86 -12.30
N SER A 27 1.37 -5.13 -12.36
CA SER A 27 1.91 -6.21 -13.20
C SER A 27 1.53 -7.60 -12.65
N PRO A 28 1.55 -8.66 -13.48
CA PRO A 28 1.33 -10.03 -12.99
C PRO A 28 2.27 -10.44 -11.85
N GLU A 29 3.53 -9.98 -11.88
CA GLU A 29 4.52 -10.22 -10.83
C GLU A 29 4.14 -9.53 -9.52
N GLN A 30 3.70 -8.28 -9.58
CA GLN A 30 3.20 -7.52 -8.42
C GLN A 30 1.97 -8.20 -7.82
N ILE A 31 1.01 -8.62 -8.64
CA ILE A 31 -0.18 -9.34 -8.19
C ILE A 31 0.20 -10.67 -7.52
N ALA A 32 1.16 -11.42 -8.09
CA ALA A 32 1.64 -12.66 -7.50
C ALA A 32 2.33 -12.42 -6.15
N ALA A 33 3.12 -11.35 -6.02
CA ALA A 33 3.74 -10.96 -4.77
C ALA A 33 2.70 -10.56 -3.71
N LEU A 34 1.69 -9.77 -4.06
CA LEU A 34 0.59 -9.40 -3.15
C LEU A 34 -0.15 -10.63 -2.63
N LYS A 35 -0.51 -11.56 -3.51
CA LYS A 35 -1.17 -12.82 -3.12
C LYS A 35 -0.30 -13.66 -2.18
N ARG A 36 1.00 -13.78 -2.47
CA ARG A 36 1.95 -14.52 -1.64
C ARG A 36 2.09 -13.93 -0.25
N GLU A 37 2.05 -12.60 -0.12
CA GLU A 37 2.09 -11.92 1.16
C GLU A 37 0.74 -11.95 1.92
N GLY A 38 -0.34 -12.39 1.28
CA GLY A 38 -1.66 -12.52 1.89
C GLY A 38 -2.59 -11.32 1.68
N PHE A 39 -2.27 -10.44 0.73
CA PHE A 39 -3.20 -9.39 0.31
C PHE A 39 -4.42 -10.00 -0.37
N ALA A 40 -5.59 -9.47 -0.06
CA ALA A 40 -6.85 -9.81 -0.71
C ALA A 40 -7.31 -8.71 -1.66
N PRO A 41 -7.96 -9.05 -2.79
CA PRO A 41 -8.51 -8.04 -3.69
C PRO A 41 -9.73 -7.37 -3.04
N THR A 42 -9.85 -6.06 -3.27
CA THR A 42 -10.96 -5.21 -2.85
C THR A 42 -11.38 -4.29 -4.00
N ASP A 43 -12.49 -3.57 -3.84
CA ASP A 43 -12.93 -2.58 -4.85
C ASP A 43 -11.94 -1.43 -5.04
N GLU A 44 -11.07 -1.18 -4.06
CA GLU A 44 -10.06 -0.12 -4.10
C GLU A 44 -8.65 -0.60 -4.50
N GLY A 45 -8.48 -1.90 -4.75
CA GLY A 45 -7.20 -2.53 -5.07
C GLY A 45 -6.92 -3.77 -4.22
N TRP A 46 -5.77 -3.84 -3.60
CA TRP A 46 -5.34 -4.96 -2.77
C TRP A 46 -5.12 -4.50 -1.33
N ALA A 47 -5.73 -5.17 -0.36
CA ALA A 47 -5.61 -4.85 1.04
C ALA A 47 -5.02 -6.01 1.86
N TYR A 48 -4.17 -5.64 2.82
CA TYR A 48 -3.68 -6.55 3.87
C TYR A 48 -4.12 -6.01 5.23
N ASP A 49 -5.00 -6.75 5.90
CA ASP A 49 -5.55 -6.37 7.19
C ASP A 49 -4.70 -6.91 8.35
N LEU A 50 -4.25 -6.01 9.19
CA LEU A 50 -3.49 -6.28 10.39
C LEU A 50 -4.37 -6.08 11.61
N SER A 51 -4.65 -7.16 12.35
CA SER A 51 -5.42 -7.07 13.59
C SER A 51 -4.77 -6.12 14.60
N GLY A 52 -5.54 -5.20 15.14
CA GLY A 52 -5.07 -4.25 16.14
C GLY A 52 -4.55 -4.93 17.42
N LYS A 53 -5.09 -6.10 17.77
CA LYS A 53 -4.59 -6.89 18.91
C LYS A 53 -3.16 -7.41 18.63
N VAL A 54 -2.88 -7.84 17.43
CA VAL A 54 -1.54 -8.28 17.02
C VAL A 54 -0.59 -7.08 16.95
N LEU A 55 -1.03 -5.96 16.37
CA LEU A 55 -0.19 -4.79 16.13
C LEU A 55 0.22 -4.08 17.43
N PHE A 56 -0.73 -3.83 18.32
CA PHE A 56 -0.53 -2.89 19.42
C PHE A 56 -0.51 -3.58 20.79
N GLY A 57 -0.95 -4.84 20.90
CA GLY A 57 -1.00 -5.56 22.16
C GLY A 57 -1.84 -4.82 23.21
N SER A 58 -1.22 -4.47 24.33
CA SER A 58 -1.82 -3.64 25.39
C SER A 58 -1.68 -2.15 25.14
N ASP A 59 -0.79 -1.72 24.27
CA ASP A 59 -0.62 -0.32 23.92
C ASP A 59 -1.73 0.16 22.99
N LEU A 60 -1.99 1.46 23.01
CA LEU A 60 -3.08 2.02 22.21
C LEU A 60 -2.69 2.19 20.74
N ASP A 61 -1.45 2.62 20.48
CA ASP A 61 -1.00 3.05 19.15
C ASP A 61 0.50 2.84 18.87
N SER A 62 1.25 2.18 19.75
CA SER A 62 2.67 1.85 19.53
C SER A 62 2.85 0.41 19.09
N LEU A 63 3.57 0.18 18.00
CA LEU A 63 3.91 -1.17 17.53
C LEU A 63 4.89 -1.83 18.48
N ASN A 64 4.58 -3.05 18.93
CA ASN A 64 5.57 -3.90 19.58
C ASN A 64 6.60 -4.44 18.57
N SER A 65 7.68 -5.06 19.03
CA SER A 65 8.78 -5.55 18.18
C SER A 65 8.33 -6.59 17.15
N GLN A 66 7.44 -7.51 17.54
CA GLN A 66 6.91 -8.54 16.64
C GLN A 66 6.03 -7.92 15.54
N SER A 67 5.18 -6.96 15.89
CA SER A 67 4.32 -6.27 14.94
C SER A 67 5.10 -5.43 13.96
N ARG A 68 6.13 -4.75 14.46
CA ARG A 68 7.07 -4.00 13.63
C ARG A 68 7.72 -4.94 12.60
N ALA A 69 8.22 -6.10 13.01
CA ALA A 69 8.83 -7.06 12.11
C ALA A 69 7.86 -7.55 11.01
N ILE A 70 6.57 -7.74 11.33
CA ILE A 70 5.55 -8.09 10.34
C ILE A 70 5.38 -6.98 9.31
N VAL A 71 5.21 -5.73 9.75
CA VAL A 71 5.05 -4.57 8.87
C VAL A 71 6.27 -4.36 7.99
N GLU A 72 7.48 -4.47 8.57
CA GLU A 72 8.73 -4.33 7.83
C GLU A 72 8.92 -5.43 6.77
N ARG A 73 8.55 -6.69 7.09
CA ARG A 73 8.57 -7.80 6.13
C ARG A 73 7.66 -7.52 4.95
N ILE A 74 6.42 -7.10 5.22
CA ILE A 74 5.44 -6.75 4.17
C ILE A 74 5.98 -5.60 3.32
N GLY A 75 6.45 -4.52 3.94
CA GLY A 75 6.99 -3.38 3.22
C GLY A 75 8.19 -3.73 2.33
N LYS A 76 9.12 -4.57 2.82
CA LYS A 76 10.24 -5.08 2.02
C LYS A 76 9.78 -5.90 0.81
N ALA A 77 8.75 -6.75 0.99
CA ALA A 77 8.19 -7.54 -0.10
C ALA A 77 7.53 -6.65 -1.18
N LEU A 78 6.85 -5.57 -0.78
CA LEU A 78 6.29 -4.59 -1.71
C LEU A 78 7.39 -3.86 -2.50
N LEU A 79 8.42 -3.36 -1.82
CA LEU A 79 9.55 -2.68 -2.46
C LEU A 79 10.31 -3.58 -3.42
N ALA A 80 10.44 -4.89 -3.12
CA ALA A 80 11.13 -5.86 -3.95
C ALA A 80 10.48 -6.06 -5.34
N VAL A 81 9.19 -5.72 -5.48
CA VAL A 81 8.45 -5.77 -6.75
C VAL A 81 8.05 -4.37 -7.25
N ASP A 82 8.78 -3.34 -6.81
CA ASP A 82 8.57 -1.93 -7.19
C ASP A 82 7.16 -1.39 -6.86
N ILE A 83 6.51 -1.92 -5.81
CA ILE A 83 5.32 -1.32 -5.23
C ILE A 83 5.77 -0.28 -4.19
N GLN A 84 5.81 0.99 -4.59
CA GLN A 84 6.34 2.07 -3.78
C GLN A 84 5.26 2.92 -3.09
N ARG A 85 3.99 2.81 -3.52
CA ARG A 85 2.88 3.61 -3.00
C ARG A 85 1.87 2.76 -2.27
N VAL A 86 1.52 3.20 -1.06
CA VAL A 86 0.51 2.54 -0.23
C VAL A 86 -0.38 3.58 0.47
N ARG A 87 -1.61 3.17 0.76
CA ARG A 87 -2.44 3.84 1.75
C ARG A 87 -2.49 2.95 3.00
N VAL A 88 -2.47 3.57 4.15
CA VAL A 88 -2.58 2.89 5.45
C VAL A 88 -3.82 3.40 6.15
N ASP A 89 -4.82 2.55 6.27
CA ASP A 89 -6.13 2.86 6.83
C ASP A 89 -6.24 2.31 8.25
N GLY A 90 -6.45 3.18 9.22
CA GLY A 90 -6.72 2.78 10.61
C GLY A 90 -8.22 2.66 10.87
N HIS A 91 -8.62 1.61 11.58
CA HIS A 91 -10.01 1.35 11.94
C HIS A 91 -10.17 1.10 13.44
N ALA A 92 -11.34 1.43 13.96
CA ALA A 92 -11.78 1.17 15.32
C ALA A 92 -13.08 0.38 15.32
N ASP A 93 -13.43 -0.20 16.46
CA ASP A 93 -14.79 -0.71 16.68
C ASP A 93 -15.76 0.42 17.07
N ALA A 94 -17.04 0.13 17.17
CA ALA A 94 -18.06 1.11 17.51
C ALA A 94 -18.13 1.45 19.01
N SER A 95 -17.17 1.02 19.84
CA SER A 95 -17.15 1.33 21.25
C SER A 95 -16.55 2.71 21.52
N GLY A 96 -17.15 3.46 22.43
CA GLY A 96 -16.66 4.75 22.87
C GLY A 96 -17.08 5.92 21.97
N LYS A 97 -16.35 7.05 22.11
CA LYS A 97 -16.66 8.27 21.38
C LYS A 97 -16.06 8.25 19.97
N GLU A 98 -16.84 8.62 18.98
CA GLU A 98 -16.40 8.64 17.58
C GLU A 98 -15.15 9.50 17.36
N ALA A 99 -15.14 10.72 17.93
CA ALA A 99 -13.96 11.61 17.81
C ALA A 99 -12.68 10.98 18.39
N TYR A 100 -12.77 10.21 19.46
CA TYR A 100 -11.64 9.47 20.02
C TYR A 100 -11.21 8.34 19.08
N ASN A 101 -12.17 7.56 18.56
CA ASN A 101 -11.90 6.46 17.63
C ASN A 101 -11.26 6.95 16.34
N GLN A 102 -11.71 8.12 15.84
CA GLN A 102 -11.12 8.78 14.68
C GLN A 102 -9.64 9.10 14.91
N GLN A 103 -9.31 9.75 16.03
CA GLN A 103 -7.94 10.10 16.37
C GLN A 103 -7.07 8.86 16.65
N LEU A 104 -7.61 7.85 17.35
CA LEU A 104 -6.88 6.63 17.66
C LEU A 104 -6.55 5.85 16.38
N SER A 105 -7.50 5.72 15.46
CA SER A 105 -7.31 5.03 14.19
C SER A 105 -6.25 5.74 13.33
N GLU A 106 -6.25 7.08 13.31
CA GLU A 106 -5.20 7.86 12.62
C GLU A 106 -3.82 7.62 13.23
N ARG A 107 -3.66 7.69 14.57
CA ARG A 107 -2.36 7.42 15.22
C ARG A 107 -1.86 6.01 14.94
N ARG A 108 -2.75 5.01 14.88
CA ARG A 108 -2.42 3.63 14.53
C ARG A 108 -1.91 3.51 13.10
N ALA A 109 -2.59 4.14 12.15
CA ALA A 109 -2.14 4.21 10.75
C ALA A 109 -0.75 4.86 10.63
N GLN A 110 -0.53 5.97 11.33
CA GLN A 110 0.77 6.65 11.37
C GLN A 110 1.89 5.78 11.98
N SER A 111 1.58 4.93 12.95
CA SER A 111 2.58 4.02 13.54
C SER A 111 3.04 2.95 12.55
N VAL A 112 2.12 2.41 11.76
CA VAL A 112 2.45 1.51 10.64
C VAL A 112 3.24 2.24 9.57
N ALA A 113 2.84 3.46 9.19
CA ALA A 113 3.55 4.28 8.21
C ALA A 113 5.00 4.55 8.63
N ARG A 114 5.25 4.89 9.92
CA ARG A 114 6.63 5.07 10.44
C ARG A 114 7.49 3.81 10.29
N ALA A 115 6.92 2.63 10.48
CA ALA A 115 7.65 1.38 10.29
C ALA A 115 8.00 1.15 8.80
N LEU A 116 7.08 1.46 7.87
CA LEU A 116 7.32 1.39 6.44
C LEU A 116 8.38 2.41 5.98
N ILE A 117 8.37 3.63 6.52
CA ILE A 117 9.41 4.64 6.27
C ILE A 117 10.78 4.14 6.75
N GLY A 118 10.81 3.50 7.92
CA GLY A 118 12.05 2.96 8.51
C GLY A 118 12.76 1.91 7.65
N ILE A 119 12.06 1.25 6.73
CA ILE A 119 12.64 0.27 5.79
C ILE A 119 12.90 0.85 4.39
N GLY A 120 12.75 2.17 4.23
CA GLY A 120 13.10 2.88 2.99
C GLY A 120 11.94 3.30 2.10
N MET A 121 10.68 3.06 2.49
CA MET A 121 9.55 3.60 1.75
C MET A 121 9.50 5.12 1.91
N GLN A 122 9.32 5.84 0.80
CA GLN A 122 9.35 7.31 0.83
C GLN A 122 8.09 7.88 1.50
N PRO A 123 8.20 8.86 2.44
CA PRO A 123 7.04 9.42 3.15
C PRO A 123 5.94 9.93 2.23
N GLN A 124 6.28 10.57 1.11
CA GLN A 124 5.32 11.10 0.12
C GLN A 124 4.54 10.00 -0.62
N ASN A 125 4.99 8.76 -0.53
CA ASN A 125 4.35 7.59 -1.14
C ASN A 125 3.43 6.84 -0.16
N ILE A 126 3.33 7.30 1.09
CA ILE A 126 2.48 6.70 2.12
C ILE A 126 1.40 7.70 2.51
N ARG A 127 0.15 7.34 2.26
CA ARG A 127 -1.01 8.10 2.73
C ARG A 127 -1.59 7.41 3.96
N THR A 128 -1.74 8.10 5.07
CA THR A 128 -2.44 7.60 6.25
C THR A 128 -3.87 8.15 6.30
N VAL A 129 -4.81 7.32 6.73
CA VAL A 129 -6.22 7.70 6.91
C VAL A 129 -6.73 7.07 8.21
N GLY A 130 -7.26 7.87 9.12
CA GLY A 130 -8.06 7.38 10.22
C GLY A 130 -9.51 7.27 9.77
N LEU A 131 -10.11 6.11 9.87
CA LEU A 131 -11.49 5.85 9.46
C LEU A 131 -12.41 5.61 10.68
N GLY A 132 -11.87 5.64 11.89
CA GLY A 132 -12.66 5.40 13.10
C GLY A 132 -13.50 4.13 12.98
N SER A 133 -14.77 4.20 13.36
CA SER A 133 -15.72 3.09 13.29
C SER A 133 -16.59 3.08 12.01
N SER A 134 -16.29 3.92 11.01
CA SER A 134 -17.15 4.13 9.83
C SER A 134 -17.20 2.96 8.84
N GLN A 135 -16.19 2.07 8.87
CA GLN A 135 -16.08 0.94 7.94
C GLN A 135 -15.91 -0.39 8.68
N PRO A 136 -16.97 -0.92 9.32
CA PRO A 136 -16.91 -2.21 9.99
C PRO A 136 -16.85 -3.36 8.98
N VAL A 137 -16.05 -4.39 9.29
CA VAL A 137 -15.97 -5.65 8.52
C VAL A 137 -16.64 -6.80 9.25
N ALA A 138 -17.01 -6.60 10.52
CA ALA A 138 -17.68 -7.59 11.37
C ALA A 138 -18.70 -6.93 12.30
N ASP A 139 -19.54 -7.76 12.93
CA ASP A 139 -20.63 -7.29 13.81
C ASP A 139 -20.08 -6.68 15.11
N ASN A 140 -20.25 -5.37 15.28
CA ASN A 140 -19.83 -4.62 16.46
C ASN A 140 -20.57 -5.03 17.75
N ARG A 141 -21.69 -5.74 17.67
CA ARG A 141 -22.42 -6.25 18.84
C ARG A 141 -21.67 -7.39 19.51
N THR A 142 -20.84 -8.13 18.79
CA THR A 142 -20.06 -9.25 19.33
C THR A 142 -18.65 -8.81 19.74
N ARG A 143 -18.07 -9.48 20.74
CA ARG A 143 -16.68 -9.24 21.14
C ARG A 143 -15.71 -9.60 20.03
N ALA A 144 -15.97 -10.70 19.32
CA ALA A 144 -15.15 -11.16 18.19
C ALA A 144 -15.15 -10.11 17.07
N GLY A 145 -16.34 -9.67 16.63
CA GLY A 145 -16.45 -8.68 15.56
C GLY A 145 -15.82 -7.34 15.92
N ARG A 146 -15.95 -6.85 17.15
CA ARG A 146 -15.21 -5.66 17.58
C ARG A 146 -13.70 -5.86 17.49
N THR A 147 -13.19 -7.05 17.77
CA THR A 147 -11.76 -7.34 17.63
C THR A 147 -11.30 -7.30 16.17
N GLU A 148 -12.11 -7.78 15.24
CA GLU A 148 -11.84 -7.71 13.81
C GLU A 148 -11.92 -6.27 13.27
N ASN A 149 -12.87 -5.49 13.77
CA ASN A 149 -13.01 -4.08 13.39
C ASN A 149 -11.82 -3.22 13.87
N ARG A 150 -11.15 -3.57 14.96
CA ARG A 150 -9.90 -2.93 15.41
C ARG A 150 -8.74 -3.44 14.58
N ARG A 151 -8.48 -2.82 13.43
CA ARG A 151 -7.43 -3.22 12.49
C ARG A 151 -6.73 -2.02 11.85
N VAL A 152 -5.61 -2.28 11.20
CA VAL A 152 -4.99 -1.38 10.24
C VAL A 152 -4.82 -2.12 8.93
N SER A 153 -5.23 -1.50 7.83
CA SER A 153 -5.12 -2.06 6.49
C SER A 153 -4.00 -1.37 5.72
N ILE A 154 -3.13 -2.14 5.08
CA ILE A 154 -2.19 -1.62 4.08
C ILE A 154 -2.84 -1.86 2.71
N VAL A 155 -3.10 -0.78 1.97
CA VAL A 155 -3.82 -0.82 0.69
C VAL A 155 -2.88 -0.43 -0.44
N VAL A 156 -2.80 -1.29 -1.44
CA VAL A 156 -2.13 -1.04 -2.73
C VAL A 156 -3.21 -0.84 -3.77
N ALA A 157 -3.33 0.39 -4.30
CA ALA A 157 -4.34 0.70 -5.30
C ALA A 157 -4.00 0.04 -6.66
N SER A 158 -5.02 -0.47 -7.34
CA SER A 158 -4.94 -0.92 -8.72
C SER A 158 -5.49 0.18 -9.62
N TYR A 159 -4.61 1.00 -10.19
CA TYR A 159 -5.00 1.99 -11.19
C TYR A 159 -4.77 1.44 -12.59
#